data_560acf3bf4cb209c0d65ef8e31ed8ff6
#
_entry.id   560acf3bf4cb209c0d65ef8e31ed8ff6
#
_cell.length_a   1.000
_cell.length_b   1.000
_cell.length_c   1.000
_cell.angle_alpha   90.00
_cell.angle_beta   90.00
_cell.angle_gamma   90.00
#
_symmetry.space_group_name_H-M   'P 1'
#
loop_
_entity.id
_entity.type
_entity.pdbx_description
1 polymer ?
#
loop_
_entity_poly.entity_id
_entity_poly.type
_entity_poly.pdbx_seq_one_letter_code
_entity_poly.pdbx_strand_id
1 'polypeptide(L)'
;MSSIKRPETKLVPVPSVNKIPERDVDKSPILEAQHLGIDFGGLTAVNEFNMAIGRTEIAGLIGPNGAGKTTVFNLLTKVYQPTRGTVLLDGVDTHNMNTVQVNKAGIARTFQNIRLFNNLSVEDNVKIGMHNSIHCGLFSGILRLPRYWKEEKTAHERALELLSIFHMQDLAGAKAGSLPYGAQRRLEIIRALGTNPSLLLLDEPAAGMNPFGDRGAEWRTSSKSATPSRLPFSSSSTT
;
A
#
# COMPACT_ATOMS: atom_id res chain seq x y z
N MET A 1 -17.13 -4.19 -51.22
CA MET A 1 -16.39 -4.40 -49.97
C MET A 1 -16.00 -3.03 -49.41
N SER A 2 -16.76 -2.55 -48.47
CA SER A 2 -16.53 -1.23 -47.81
C SER A 2 -15.50 -1.40 -46.72
N SER A 3 -14.33 -0.77 -46.86
CA SER A 3 -13.29 -0.77 -45.83
C SER A 3 -13.72 0.15 -44.69
N ILE A 4 -13.98 -0.42 -43.52
CA ILE A 4 -14.24 0.31 -42.28
C ILE A 4 -12.92 0.99 -41.87
N LYS A 5 -12.81 2.30 -42.08
CA LYS A 5 -11.72 3.10 -41.54
C LYS A 5 -11.86 3.09 -39.98
N ARG A 6 -10.87 2.54 -39.30
CA ARG A 6 -10.75 2.69 -37.85
C ARG A 6 -10.57 4.17 -37.51
N PRO A 7 -11.30 4.71 -36.53
CA PRO A 7 -11.05 6.07 -36.09
C PRO A 7 -9.60 6.19 -35.58
N GLU A 8 -8.88 7.20 -36.08
CA GLU A 8 -7.55 7.54 -35.58
C GLU A 8 -7.67 7.91 -34.10
N THR A 9 -7.13 7.07 -33.24
CA THR A 9 -7.02 7.38 -31.83
C THR A 9 -6.05 8.54 -31.70
N LYS A 10 -6.58 9.76 -31.46
CA LYS A 10 -5.73 10.90 -31.11
C LYS A 10 -5.00 10.55 -29.82
N LEU A 11 -3.72 10.23 -29.93
CA LEU A 11 -2.85 10.10 -28.79
C LEU A 11 -2.89 11.43 -28.04
N VAL A 12 -3.36 11.39 -26.79
CA VAL A 12 -3.27 12.56 -25.89
C VAL A 12 -1.79 12.87 -25.77
N PRO A 13 -1.35 14.12 -26.09
CA PRO A 13 0.05 14.48 -25.96
C PRO A 13 0.47 14.23 -24.51
N VAL A 14 1.45 13.36 -24.30
CA VAL A 14 2.09 13.22 -23.01
C VAL A 14 2.71 14.58 -22.68
N PRO A 15 2.40 15.22 -21.54
CA PRO A 15 2.99 16.49 -21.21
C PRO A 15 4.51 16.37 -21.26
N SER A 16 5.17 17.21 -22.06
CA SER A 16 6.63 17.24 -22.23
C SER A 16 7.38 17.74 -20.99
N VAL A 17 6.69 17.93 -19.90
CA VAL A 17 7.26 18.30 -18.63
C VAL A 17 7.35 17.07 -17.80
N ASN A 18 8.46 16.37 -17.92
CA ASN A 18 8.87 15.72 -16.71
C ASN A 18 10.35 15.48 -16.76
N LYS A 19 11.01 16.34 -16.09
CA LYS A 19 12.10 15.89 -15.25
C LYS A 19 11.49 14.90 -14.27
N ILE A 20 11.31 13.64 -14.70
CA ILE A 20 11.20 12.51 -13.79
C ILE A 20 12.46 12.65 -12.93
N PRO A 21 12.35 12.87 -11.63
CA PRO A 21 13.53 12.95 -10.80
C PRO A 21 14.34 11.69 -11.10
N GLU A 22 15.64 11.89 -11.32
CA GLU A 22 16.58 10.80 -11.62
C GLU A 22 16.27 9.62 -10.71
N ARG A 23 16.03 8.43 -11.30
CA ARG A 23 15.56 7.28 -10.55
C ARG A 23 16.56 6.99 -9.44
N ASP A 24 16.11 6.99 -8.19
CA ASP A 24 16.93 6.69 -7.02
C ASP A 24 17.35 5.21 -6.92
N VAL A 25 16.89 4.39 -7.88
CA VAL A 25 17.14 2.94 -7.93
C VAL A 25 18.63 2.61 -7.95
N ASP A 26 19.42 3.38 -8.69
CA ASP A 26 20.84 3.12 -8.86
C ASP A 26 21.67 3.47 -7.61
N LYS A 27 21.10 4.24 -6.68
CA LYS A 27 21.83 4.69 -5.48
C LYS A 27 21.56 3.84 -4.25
N SER A 28 20.31 3.45 -4.02
CA SER A 28 19.90 2.58 -2.90
C SER A 28 18.42 2.20 -3.03
N PRO A 29 18.09 1.10 -3.73
CA PRO A 29 16.70 0.67 -3.85
C PRO A 29 16.13 0.33 -2.47
N ILE A 30 14.87 0.71 -2.23
CA ILE A 30 14.16 0.30 -1.01
C ILE A 30 13.75 -1.17 -1.08
N LEU A 31 13.41 -1.64 -2.28
CA LEU A 31 13.04 -3.03 -2.54
C LEU A 31 13.78 -3.50 -3.78
N GLU A 32 14.36 -4.70 -3.70
CA GLU A 32 14.96 -5.39 -4.83
C GLU A 32 14.52 -6.85 -4.83
N ALA A 33 13.98 -7.31 -5.95
CA ALA A 33 13.68 -8.72 -6.21
C ALA A 33 14.65 -9.23 -7.27
N GLN A 34 15.38 -10.29 -6.99
CA GLN A 34 16.39 -10.85 -7.87
C GLN A 34 16.04 -12.29 -8.21
N HIS A 35 15.83 -12.59 -9.50
CA HIS A 35 15.53 -13.93 -10.05
C HIS A 35 14.40 -14.64 -9.31
N LEU A 36 13.38 -13.86 -8.87
CA LEU A 36 12.32 -14.35 -8.01
C LEU A 36 11.43 -15.33 -8.77
N GLY A 37 11.20 -16.50 -8.19
CA GLY A 37 10.37 -17.54 -8.77
C GLY A 37 9.66 -18.39 -7.72
N ILE A 38 8.50 -18.93 -8.10
CA ILE A 38 7.74 -19.88 -7.29
C ILE A 38 7.06 -20.93 -8.15
N ASP A 39 7.15 -22.16 -7.69
CA ASP A 39 6.53 -23.33 -8.30
C ASP A 39 5.48 -23.92 -7.34
N PHE A 40 4.29 -24.24 -7.85
CA PHE A 40 3.21 -24.90 -7.14
C PHE A 40 2.91 -26.25 -7.82
N GLY A 41 3.31 -27.38 -7.19
CA GLY A 41 2.94 -28.70 -7.70
C GLY A 41 3.26 -28.94 -9.18
N GLY A 42 4.39 -28.43 -9.67
CA GLY A 42 4.81 -28.55 -11.09
C GLY A 42 4.38 -27.39 -11.99
N LEU A 43 3.54 -26.47 -11.50
CA LEU A 43 3.18 -25.24 -12.22
C LEU A 43 4.07 -24.08 -11.75
N THR A 44 4.83 -23.49 -12.66
CA THR A 44 5.59 -22.27 -12.38
C THR A 44 4.66 -21.05 -12.48
N ALA A 45 4.36 -20.43 -11.36
CA ALA A 45 3.48 -19.26 -11.30
C ALA A 45 4.22 -17.93 -11.48
N VAL A 46 5.49 -17.85 -11.09
CA VAL A 46 6.39 -16.73 -11.33
C VAL A 46 7.76 -17.30 -11.70
N ASN A 47 8.39 -16.77 -12.74
CA ASN A 47 9.69 -17.20 -13.20
C ASN A 47 10.58 -16.00 -13.52
N GLU A 48 11.81 -16.01 -12.99
CA GLU A 48 12.85 -15.01 -13.28
C GLU A 48 12.37 -13.54 -13.13
N PHE A 49 11.52 -13.27 -12.15
CA PHE A 49 11.05 -11.93 -11.91
C PHE A 49 12.12 -11.08 -11.24
N ASN A 50 12.44 -9.96 -11.89
CA ASN A 50 13.42 -9.00 -11.41
C ASN A 50 12.75 -7.63 -11.30
N MET A 51 12.97 -6.92 -10.18
CA MET A 51 12.40 -5.60 -9.92
C MET A 51 13.25 -4.85 -8.91
N ALA A 52 13.44 -3.57 -9.13
CA ALA A 52 14.04 -2.67 -8.14
C ALA A 52 13.17 -1.42 -8.03
N ILE A 53 12.91 -0.97 -6.81
CA ILE A 53 12.11 0.22 -6.50
C ILE A 53 12.95 1.18 -5.65
N GLY A 54 13.08 2.43 -6.10
CA GLY A 54 13.74 3.50 -5.37
C GLY A 54 12.88 4.05 -4.22
N ARG A 55 13.50 4.77 -3.28
CA ARG A 55 12.83 5.28 -2.06
C ARG A 55 11.70 6.28 -2.32
N THR A 56 11.74 6.97 -3.46
CA THR A 56 10.75 8.00 -3.83
C THR A 56 10.02 7.64 -5.12
N GLU A 57 10.09 6.38 -5.52
CA GLU A 57 9.54 5.89 -6.77
C GLU A 57 8.12 5.34 -6.61
N ILE A 58 7.29 5.56 -7.64
CA ILE A 58 6.03 4.86 -7.82
C ILE A 58 6.24 3.85 -8.95
N ALA A 59 6.12 2.57 -8.62
CA ALA A 59 6.26 1.47 -9.56
C ALA A 59 4.92 0.77 -9.79
N GLY A 60 4.57 0.49 -11.05
CA GLY A 60 3.36 -0.22 -11.43
C GLY A 60 3.67 -1.61 -11.97
N LEU A 61 3.03 -2.65 -11.41
CA LEU A 61 3.08 -4.01 -11.92
C LEU A 61 1.86 -4.26 -12.81
N ILE A 62 2.08 -4.27 -14.14
CA ILE A 62 1.03 -4.37 -15.15
C ILE A 62 1.09 -5.75 -15.82
N GLY A 63 -0.06 -6.32 -16.12
CA GLY A 63 -0.16 -7.60 -16.83
C GLY A 63 -1.60 -8.11 -16.87
N PRO A 64 -1.91 -9.09 -17.72
CA PRO A 64 -3.25 -9.68 -17.82
C PRO A 64 -3.65 -10.42 -16.53
N ASN A 65 -4.93 -10.77 -16.43
CA ASN A 65 -5.40 -11.62 -15.33
C ASN A 65 -4.71 -12.98 -15.42
N GLY A 66 -4.27 -13.51 -14.26
CA GLY A 66 -3.48 -14.74 -14.22
C GLY A 66 -1.97 -14.59 -14.49
N ALA A 67 -1.47 -13.39 -14.81
CA ALA A 67 -0.04 -13.16 -15.03
C ALA A 67 0.85 -13.24 -13.77
N GLY A 68 0.32 -13.70 -12.64
CA GLY A 68 1.10 -13.86 -11.41
C GLY A 68 1.29 -12.59 -10.57
N LYS A 69 0.63 -11.46 -10.88
CA LYS A 69 0.77 -10.21 -10.14
C LYS A 69 0.55 -10.39 -8.64
N THR A 70 -0.58 -10.96 -8.24
CA THR A 70 -0.90 -11.24 -6.82
C THR A 70 0.10 -12.21 -6.21
N THR A 71 0.63 -13.17 -7.00
CA THR A 71 1.67 -14.09 -6.54
C THR A 71 2.97 -13.35 -6.26
N VAL A 72 3.37 -12.38 -7.10
CA VAL A 72 4.52 -11.50 -6.83
C VAL A 72 4.30 -10.73 -5.52
N PHE A 73 3.13 -10.10 -5.32
CA PHE A 73 2.82 -9.43 -4.06
C PHE A 73 2.91 -10.37 -2.85
N ASN A 74 2.44 -11.63 -3.00
CA ASN A 74 2.53 -12.64 -1.94
C ASN A 74 3.99 -13.02 -1.63
N LEU A 75 4.86 -13.08 -2.64
CA LEU A 75 6.29 -13.32 -2.47
C LEU A 75 6.98 -12.15 -1.76
N LEU A 76 6.72 -10.91 -2.20
CA LEU A 76 7.31 -9.71 -1.60
C LEU A 76 6.92 -9.54 -0.12
N THR A 77 5.70 -9.95 0.25
CA THR A 77 5.18 -9.85 1.62
C THR A 77 5.35 -11.13 2.44
N LYS A 78 6.08 -12.15 1.91
CA LYS A 78 6.33 -13.43 2.58
C LYS A 78 5.06 -14.18 3.00
N VAL A 79 3.95 -13.97 2.29
CA VAL A 79 2.78 -14.87 2.35
C VAL A 79 3.15 -16.22 1.73
N TYR A 80 3.94 -16.19 0.65
CA TYR A 80 4.60 -17.34 0.07
C TYR A 80 6.10 -17.19 0.15
N GLN A 81 6.80 -18.29 0.41
CA GLN A 81 8.26 -18.32 0.29
C GLN A 81 8.64 -18.61 -1.17
N PRO A 82 9.59 -17.85 -1.75
CA PRO A 82 10.07 -18.13 -3.09
C PRO A 82 10.81 -19.47 -3.13
N THR A 83 10.64 -20.21 -4.23
CA THR A 83 11.45 -21.40 -4.52
C THR A 83 12.80 -21.03 -5.11
N ARG A 84 12.89 -19.86 -5.74
CA ARG A 84 14.12 -19.32 -6.37
C ARG A 84 14.19 -17.82 -6.16
N GLY A 85 15.42 -17.31 -6.14
CA GLY A 85 15.69 -15.89 -6.02
C GLY A 85 15.56 -15.34 -4.62
N THR A 86 15.80 -14.05 -4.48
CA THR A 86 15.80 -13.34 -3.20
C THR A 86 15.02 -12.03 -3.29
N VAL A 87 14.56 -11.55 -2.13
CA VAL A 87 13.96 -10.23 -1.96
C VAL A 87 14.77 -9.49 -0.91
N LEU A 88 15.35 -8.38 -1.30
CA LEU A 88 16.07 -7.47 -0.41
C LEU A 88 15.16 -6.28 -0.08
N LEU A 89 15.08 -5.94 1.19
CA LEU A 89 14.42 -4.74 1.69
C LEU A 89 15.47 -3.87 2.37
N ASP A 90 15.68 -2.69 1.83
CA ASP A 90 16.74 -1.78 2.29
C ASP A 90 18.13 -2.48 2.38
N GLY A 91 18.44 -3.31 1.38
CA GLY A 91 19.64 -4.11 1.32
C GLY A 91 19.67 -5.35 2.22
N VAL A 92 18.64 -5.57 3.05
CA VAL A 92 18.55 -6.73 3.96
C VAL A 92 17.76 -7.86 3.30
N ASP A 93 18.35 -9.05 3.25
CA ASP A 93 17.66 -10.23 2.73
C ASP A 93 16.50 -10.66 3.63
N THR A 94 15.33 -10.76 3.02
CA THR A 94 14.09 -11.13 3.70
C THR A 94 13.85 -12.65 3.74
N HIS A 95 14.81 -13.48 3.28
CA HIS A 95 14.62 -14.93 3.12
C HIS A 95 14.10 -15.62 4.40
N ASN A 96 14.68 -15.29 5.54
CA ASN A 96 14.30 -15.87 6.84
C ASN A 96 13.21 -15.11 7.57
N MET A 97 12.61 -14.09 6.95
CA MET A 97 11.54 -13.30 7.55
C MET A 97 10.18 -13.94 7.28
N ASN A 98 9.29 -13.83 8.27
CA ASN A 98 7.88 -14.10 8.10
C ASN A 98 7.12 -12.80 7.78
N THR A 99 5.82 -12.91 7.47
CA THR A 99 4.94 -11.78 7.11
C THR A 99 4.96 -10.65 8.14
N VAL A 100 4.99 -10.99 9.45
CA VAL A 100 4.99 -10.00 10.53
C VAL A 100 6.33 -9.25 10.57
N GLN A 101 7.44 -9.97 10.39
CA GLN A 101 8.78 -9.39 10.38
C GLN A 101 8.99 -8.46 9.18
N VAL A 102 8.51 -8.86 8.00
CA VAL A 102 8.54 -8.03 6.79
C VAL A 102 7.69 -6.76 6.97
N ASN A 103 6.52 -6.87 7.62
CA ASN A 103 5.72 -5.68 7.93
C ASN A 103 6.45 -4.74 8.90
N LYS A 104 7.06 -5.29 9.98
CA LYS A 104 7.87 -4.51 10.92
C LYS A 104 9.12 -3.89 10.28
N ALA A 105 9.68 -4.55 9.26
CA ALA A 105 10.79 -4.04 8.48
C ALA A 105 10.38 -2.90 7.51
N GLY A 106 9.07 -2.65 7.34
CA GLY A 106 8.58 -1.48 6.64
C GLY A 106 7.77 -1.75 5.38
N ILE A 107 7.37 -2.99 5.06
CA ILE A 107 6.45 -3.27 3.96
C ILE A 107 5.02 -3.38 4.50
N ALA A 108 4.12 -2.50 4.03
CA ALA A 108 2.67 -2.67 4.22
C ALA A 108 2.00 -3.03 2.90
N ARG A 109 0.87 -3.75 2.99
CA ARG A 109 0.07 -4.14 1.83
C ARG A 109 -1.42 -3.96 2.11
N THR A 110 -2.16 -3.48 1.11
CA THR A 110 -3.62 -3.66 1.04
C THR A 110 -3.95 -4.97 0.34
N PHE A 111 -5.14 -5.50 0.58
CA PHE A 111 -5.61 -6.73 -0.06
C PHE A 111 -6.68 -6.40 -1.09
N GLN A 112 -6.88 -7.30 -2.08
CA GLN A 112 -7.93 -7.17 -3.08
C GLN A 112 -9.32 -7.08 -2.43
N ASN A 113 -9.59 -7.91 -1.42
CA ASN A 113 -10.80 -7.84 -0.61
C ASN A 113 -10.56 -6.96 0.62
N ILE A 114 -11.43 -6.00 0.84
CA ILE A 114 -11.37 -5.10 2.00
C ILE A 114 -11.40 -5.90 3.30
N ARG A 115 -10.40 -5.70 4.15
CA ARG A 115 -10.26 -6.37 5.45
C ARG A 115 -10.30 -5.37 6.58
N LEU A 116 -11.47 -4.79 6.83
CA LEU A 116 -11.70 -3.88 7.96
C LEU A 116 -12.35 -4.60 9.14
N PHE A 117 -12.18 -4.07 10.32
CA PHE A 117 -12.94 -4.45 11.49
C PHE A 117 -14.28 -3.69 11.46
N ASN A 118 -15.28 -4.27 10.82
CA ASN A 118 -16.55 -3.62 10.48
C ASN A 118 -17.32 -3.08 11.69
N ASN A 119 -17.19 -3.71 12.85
CA ASN A 119 -17.87 -3.32 14.10
C ASN A 119 -17.13 -2.24 14.89
N LEU A 120 -15.89 -1.95 14.53
CA LEU A 120 -15.08 -0.89 15.15
C LEU A 120 -15.26 0.44 14.42
N SER A 121 -14.89 1.52 15.11
CA SER A 121 -14.89 2.85 14.52
C SER A 121 -13.82 2.96 13.42
N VAL A 122 -13.94 3.98 12.59
CA VAL A 122 -12.94 4.37 11.59
C VAL A 122 -11.60 4.64 12.28
N GLU A 123 -11.62 5.41 13.36
CA GLU A 123 -10.44 5.74 14.15
C GLU A 123 -9.79 4.49 14.74
N ASP A 124 -10.57 3.57 15.34
CA ASP A 124 -10.02 2.35 15.92
C ASP A 124 -9.36 1.46 14.87
N ASN A 125 -9.93 1.39 13.65
CA ASN A 125 -9.28 0.68 12.55
C ASN A 125 -7.90 1.26 12.23
N VAL A 126 -7.74 2.58 12.25
CA VAL A 126 -6.45 3.24 12.03
C VAL A 126 -5.49 2.96 13.19
N LYS A 127 -5.97 3.09 14.45
CA LYS A 127 -5.17 2.79 15.65
C LYS A 127 -4.63 1.37 15.68
N ILE A 128 -5.43 0.38 15.24
CA ILE A 128 -4.97 -1.02 15.09
C ILE A 128 -3.80 -1.11 14.10
N GLY A 129 -3.84 -0.35 13.00
CA GLY A 129 -2.70 -0.25 12.07
C GLY A 129 -1.42 0.26 12.74
N MET A 130 -1.54 1.13 13.73
CA MET A 130 -0.40 1.72 14.44
C MET A 130 0.18 0.83 15.56
N HIS A 131 -0.35 -0.38 15.76
CA HIS A 131 0.05 -1.27 16.87
C HIS A 131 1.57 -1.53 16.95
N ASN A 132 2.26 -1.57 15.83
CA ASN A 132 3.72 -1.74 15.80
C ASN A 132 4.48 -0.54 16.41
N SER A 133 3.86 0.64 16.47
CA SER A 133 4.46 1.89 16.99
C SER A 133 4.03 2.18 18.43
N ILE A 134 3.02 1.48 18.95
CA ILE A 134 2.50 1.67 20.30
C ILE A 134 3.19 0.67 21.23
N HIS A 135 3.95 1.18 22.19
CA HIS A 135 4.74 0.37 23.14
C HIS A 135 4.10 0.33 24.53
N CYS A 136 2.77 0.37 24.61
CA CYS A 136 2.08 0.27 25.89
C CYS A 136 2.18 -1.16 26.44
N GLY A 137 2.89 -1.33 27.54
CA GLY A 137 2.97 -2.62 28.24
C GLY A 137 1.59 -3.04 28.77
N LEU A 138 1.32 -4.34 28.79
CA LEU A 138 0.06 -4.93 29.25
C LEU A 138 -0.38 -4.39 30.62
N PHE A 139 0.57 -4.23 31.57
CA PHE A 139 0.31 -3.69 32.89
C PHE A 139 -0.12 -2.23 32.89
N SER A 140 0.48 -1.37 32.04
CA SER A 140 0.09 0.04 31.94
C SER A 140 -1.28 0.22 31.31
N GLY A 141 -1.66 -0.68 30.40
CA GLY A 141 -3.01 -0.72 29.81
C GLY A 141 -4.09 -1.16 30.81
N ILE A 142 -3.84 -2.22 31.60
CA ILE A 142 -4.79 -2.72 32.61
C ILE A 142 -4.99 -1.71 33.73
N LEU A 143 -3.90 -1.12 34.24
CA LEU A 143 -3.95 -0.17 35.35
C LEU A 143 -4.26 1.27 34.94
N ARG A 144 -4.44 1.53 33.63
CA ARG A 144 -4.71 2.85 33.06
C ARG A 144 -3.80 3.95 33.62
N LEU A 145 -2.50 3.65 33.70
CA LEU A 145 -1.49 4.58 34.22
C LEU A 145 -1.44 5.87 33.35
N PRO A 146 -0.92 6.99 33.85
CA PRO A 146 -0.81 8.26 33.09
C PRO A 146 -0.11 8.11 31.75
N ARG A 147 0.82 7.16 31.64
CA ARG A 147 1.50 6.81 30.38
C ARG A 147 0.52 6.27 29.34
N TYR A 148 -0.45 5.44 29.73
CA TYR A 148 -1.50 4.93 28.85
C TYR A 148 -2.31 6.07 28.20
N TRP A 149 -2.77 7.03 29.00
CA TRP A 149 -3.55 8.16 28.51
C TRP A 149 -2.76 9.07 27.57
N LYS A 150 -1.45 9.22 27.81
CA LYS A 150 -0.57 9.99 26.93
C LYS A 150 -0.41 9.29 25.56
N GLU A 151 -0.16 7.97 25.58
CA GLU A 151 -0.03 7.18 24.35
C GLU A 151 -1.36 7.13 23.58
N GLU A 152 -2.49 6.98 24.27
CA GLU A 152 -3.82 7.00 23.65
C GLU A 152 -4.13 8.35 22.98
N LYS A 153 -3.78 9.46 23.64
CA LYS A 153 -3.91 10.80 23.05
C LYS A 153 -3.05 10.96 21.80
N THR A 154 -1.80 10.53 21.85
CA THR A 154 -0.90 10.57 20.69
C THR A 154 -1.41 9.69 19.55
N ALA A 155 -1.94 8.50 19.86
CA ALA A 155 -2.53 7.62 18.87
C ALA A 155 -3.79 8.23 18.23
N HIS A 156 -4.63 8.90 19.02
CA HIS A 156 -5.79 9.63 18.55
C HIS A 156 -5.40 10.76 17.57
N GLU A 157 -4.48 11.63 18.00
CA GLU A 157 -4.00 12.76 17.18
C GLU A 157 -3.40 12.25 15.86
N ARG A 158 -2.59 11.20 15.91
CA ARG A 158 -1.99 10.59 14.72
C ARG A 158 -3.04 9.93 13.82
N ALA A 159 -4.05 9.28 14.38
CA ALA A 159 -5.14 8.69 13.60
C ALA A 159 -5.92 9.78 12.85
N LEU A 160 -6.24 10.89 13.50
CA LEU A 160 -6.91 12.02 12.86
C LEU A 160 -6.05 12.66 11.75
N GLU A 161 -4.75 12.79 11.98
CA GLU A 161 -3.81 13.27 10.96
C GLU A 161 -3.83 12.38 9.71
N LEU A 162 -3.75 11.04 9.88
CA LEU A 162 -3.83 10.10 8.78
C LEU A 162 -5.19 10.13 8.07
N LEU A 163 -6.28 10.25 8.81
CA LEU A 163 -7.62 10.41 8.25
C LEU A 163 -7.76 11.70 7.45
N SER A 164 -7.09 12.77 7.85
CA SER A 164 -7.15 14.06 7.15
C SER A 164 -6.54 14.01 5.75
N ILE A 165 -5.59 13.10 5.48
CA ILE A 165 -4.99 12.90 4.15
C ILE A 165 -6.06 12.57 3.10
N PHE A 166 -7.11 11.86 3.52
CA PHE A 166 -8.23 11.44 2.66
C PHE A 166 -9.55 12.17 2.99
N HIS A 167 -9.49 13.26 3.74
CA HIS A 167 -10.67 14.06 4.19
C HIS A 167 -11.72 13.19 4.90
N MET A 168 -11.29 12.29 5.78
CA MET A 168 -12.15 11.35 6.51
C MET A 168 -12.19 11.59 8.02
N GLN A 169 -11.61 12.68 8.53
CA GLN A 169 -11.55 12.99 9.96
C GLN A 169 -12.95 13.11 10.61
N ASP A 170 -13.93 13.65 9.87
CA ASP A 170 -15.32 13.80 10.35
C ASP A 170 -16.04 12.46 10.51
N LEU A 171 -15.49 11.40 9.91
CA LEU A 171 -16.02 10.05 9.99
C LEU A 171 -15.34 9.19 11.07
N ALA A 172 -14.40 9.77 11.86
CA ALA A 172 -13.59 9.04 12.83
C ALA A 172 -14.41 8.17 13.79
N GLY A 173 -15.54 8.66 14.28
CA GLY A 173 -16.47 7.94 15.18
C GLY A 173 -17.47 7.02 14.48
N ALA A 174 -17.56 7.03 13.15
CA ALA A 174 -18.50 6.18 12.42
C ALA A 174 -18.02 4.72 12.42
N LYS A 175 -18.95 3.75 12.35
CA LYS A 175 -18.58 2.33 12.19
C LYS A 175 -18.00 2.10 10.80
N ALA A 176 -16.86 1.42 10.71
CA ALA A 176 -16.20 1.13 9.44
C ALA A 176 -17.11 0.37 8.45
N GLY A 177 -17.92 -0.57 8.94
CA GLY A 177 -18.84 -1.33 8.11
C GLY A 177 -20.03 -0.52 7.55
N SER A 178 -20.33 0.67 8.09
CA SER A 178 -21.41 1.53 7.59
C SER A 178 -20.94 2.47 6.46
N LEU A 179 -19.65 2.52 6.19
CA LEU A 179 -19.11 3.39 5.16
C LEU A 179 -19.45 2.88 3.75
N PRO A 180 -19.63 3.77 2.76
CA PRO A 180 -19.64 3.38 1.35
C PRO A 180 -18.33 2.67 0.96
N TYR A 181 -18.40 1.79 -0.03
CA TYR A 181 -17.27 0.97 -0.46
C TYR A 181 -15.96 1.77 -0.72
N GLY A 182 -16.07 2.89 -1.45
CA GLY A 182 -14.91 3.75 -1.72
C GLY A 182 -14.29 4.36 -0.46
N ALA A 183 -15.09 4.67 0.57
CA ALA A 183 -14.59 5.14 1.86
C ALA A 183 -13.95 4.00 2.67
N GLN A 184 -14.51 2.79 2.61
CA GLN A 184 -13.89 1.60 3.20
C GLN A 184 -12.52 1.32 2.57
N ARG A 185 -12.39 1.46 1.25
CA ARG A 185 -11.11 1.27 0.55
C ARG A 185 -10.08 2.31 0.95
N ARG A 186 -10.48 3.59 1.07
CA ARG A 186 -9.61 4.64 1.62
C ARG A 186 -9.16 4.32 3.05
N LEU A 187 -10.09 3.89 3.90
CA LEU A 187 -9.77 3.51 5.28
C LEU A 187 -8.77 2.34 5.35
N GLU A 188 -8.86 1.36 4.46
CA GLU A 188 -7.89 0.27 4.37
C GLU A 188 -6.47 0.78 4.05
N ILE A 189 -6.36 1.73 3.11
CA ILE A 189 -5.09 2.39 2.79
C ILE A 189 -4.57 3.18 3.99
N ILE A 190 -5.43 3.97 4.65
CA ILE A 190 -5.07 4.74 5.84
C ILE A 190 -4.56 3.82 6.96
N ARG A 191 -5.23 2.69 7.18
CA ARG A 191 -4.80 1.70 8.16
C ARG A 191 -3.43 1.11 7.82
N ALA A 192 -3.16 0.85 6.54
CA ALA A 192 -1.85 0.40 6.10
C ALA A 192 -0.79 1.48 6.30
N LEU A 193 -1.10 2.76 6.06
CA LEU A 193 -0.22 3.89 6.37
C LEU A 193 0.05 4.03 7.88
N GLY A 194 -0.92 3.62 8.71
CA GLY A 194 -0.76 3.60 10.18
C GLY A 194 0.39 2.74 10.66
N THR A 195 0.82 1.72 9.91
CA THR A 195 2.01 0.92 10.24
C THR A 195 3.33 1.69 10.03
N ASN A 196 3.27 2.92 9.50
CA ASN A 196 4.41 3.76 9.13
C ASN A 196 5.38 3.05 8.15
N PRO A 197 4.89 2.54 7.01
CA PRO A 197 5.70 1.73 6.11
C PRO A 197 6.69 2.58 5.31
N SER A 198 7.84 1.98 4.99
CA SER A 198 8.79 2.51 4.01
C SER A 198 8.35 2.21 2.57
N LEU A 199 7.60 1.13 2.38
CA LEU A 199 7.03 0.70 1.09
C LEU A 199 5.57 0.27 1.28
N LEU A 200 4.67 0.87 0.51
CA LEU A 200 3.25 0.50 0.47
C LEU A 200 2.92 -0.22 -0.83
N LEU A 201 2.44 -1.44 -0.72
CA LEU A 201 1.97 -2.26 -1.83
C LEU A 201 0.44 -2.16 -1.93
N LEU A 202 -0.05 -1.64 -3.06
CA LEU A 202 -1.48 -1.50 -3.32
C LEU A 202 -1.91 -2.53 -4.37
N ASP A 203 -2.77 -3.47 -3.98
CA ASP A 203 -3.30 -4.50 -4.87
C ASP A 203 -4.67 -4.02 -5.39
N GLU A 204 -4.73 -3.70 -6.68
CA GLU A 204 -5.93 -3.19 -7.37
C GLU A 204 -6.64 -2.05 -6.62
N PRO A 205 -5.95 -0.92 -6.34
CA PRO A 205 -6.49 0.14 -5.47
C PRO A 205 -7.78 0.78 -5.99
N ALA A 206 -8.03 0.73 -7.29
CA ALA A 206 -9.20 1.30 -7.95
C ALA A 206 -10.34 0.29 -8.17
N ALA A 207 -10.17 -0.99 -7.80
CA ALA A 207 -11.20 -2.01 -7.99
C ALA A 207 -12.49 -1.65 -7.24
N GLY A 208 -13.62 -1.64 -7.94
CA GLY A 208 -14.93 -1.32 -7.36
C GLY A 208 -15.18 0.16 -7.06
N MET A 209 -14.25 1.06 -7.37
CA MET A 209 -14.53 2.49 -7.33
C MET A 209 -15.22 2.91 -8.64
N ASN A 210 -16.35 3.61 -8.52
CA ASN A 210 -17.03 4.17 -9.69
C ASN A 210 -16.27 5.42 -10.17
N PRO A 211 -15.64 5.40 -11.36
CA PRO A 211 -14.88 6.57 -11.85
C PRO A 211 -15.75 7.81 -12.08
N PHE A 212 -17.07 7.65 -12.13
CA PHE A 212 -18.05 8.74 -12.36
C PHE A 212 -18.85 9.16 -11.12
N GLY A 213 -18.80 8.38 -10.01
CA GLY A 213 -19.63 8.60 -8.83
C GLY A 213 -19.00 9.44 -7.73
N ASP A 214 -17.70 9.52 -7.69
CA ASP A 214 -16.96 10.21 -6.62
C ASP A 214 -16.27 11.48 -7.18
N ARG A 215 -17.05 12.45 -7.63
CA ARG A 215 -16.56 13.77 -8.10
C ARG A 215 -15.81 14.58 -7.02
N GLY A 216 -15.44 13.97 -5.90
CA GLY A 216 -14.66 14.56 -4.81
C GLY A 216 -13.26 13.96 -4.61
N ALA A 217 -12.94 12.86 -5.26
CA ALA A 217 -11.62 12.25 -5.17
C ALA A 217 -10.74 12.68 -6.35
N GLU A 218 -10.54 13.99 -6.53
CA GLU A 218 -9.39 14.45 -7.27
C GLU A 218 -8.15 14.03 -6.47
N TRP A 219 -7.38 13.09 -7.02
CA TRP A 219 -6.00 12.81 -6.64
C TRP A 219 -5.16 14.04 -6.99
N ARG A 220 -5.46 15.18 -6.38
CA ARG A 220 -4.56 16.31 -6.41
C ARG A 220 -3.42 15.96 -5.48
N THR A 221 -2.29 15.63 -6.06
CA THR A 221 -0.99 15.80 -5.41
C THR A 221 -0.88 17.27 -5.04
N SER A 222 -1.41 17.65 -3.89
CA SER A 222 -1.20 18.95 -3.30
C SER A 222 0.28 19.00 -2.88
N SER A 223 1.09 19.54 -3.79
CA SER A 223 2.46 19.92 -3.50
C SER A 223 2.47 21.17 -2.62
N LYS A 224 2.01 21.08 -1.38
CA LYS A 224 2.26 22.10 -0.36
C LYS A 224 2.60 21.43 0.96
N SER A 225 3.90 21.37 1.21
CA SER A 225 4.59 21.50 2.50
C SER A 225 3.86 20.93 3.76
N ALA A 226 3.78 19.65 3.86
CA ALA A 226 3.96 18.95 5.11
C ALA A 226 4.94 17.83 4.77
N THR A 227 6.09 17.82 5.40
CA THR A 227 7.08 16.78 5.22
C THR A 227 6.63 15.54 5.98
N PRO A 228 5.81 14.66 5.39
CA PRO A 228 5.74 13.29 5.85
C PRO A 228 6.95 12.60 5.24
N SER A 229 7.59 11.74 6.00
CA SER A 229 8.58 10.80 5.49
C SER A 229 8.07 10.23 4.17
N ARG A 230 8.77 10.52 3.08
CA ARG A 230 8.40 10.18 1.70
C ARG A 230 8.25 8.67 1.59
N LEU A 231 7.04 8.20 1.35
CA LEU A 231 6.76 6.78 1.16
C LEU A 231 6.86 6.43 -0.33
N PRO A 232 7.66 5.44 -0.74
CA PRO A 232 7.56 4.88 -2.08
C PRO A 232 6.28 4.04 -2.21
N PHE A 233 5.56 4.19 -3.30
CA PHE A 233 4.35 3.44 -3.61
C PHE A 233 4.59 2.47 -4.75
N SER A 234 4.07 1.26 -4.60
CA SER A 234 3.97 0.30 -5.69
C SER A 234 2.51 -0.09 -5.88
N SER A 235 2.00 0.01 -7.09
CA SER A 235 0.62 -0.36 -7.42
C SER A 235 0.58 -1.35 -8.57
N SER A 236 -0.32 -2.32 -8.51
CA SER A 236 -0.71 -3.11 -9.68
C SER A 236 -2.01 -2.52 -10.24
N SER A 237 -2.02 -2.16 -11.51
CA SER A 237 -3.23 -1.78 -12.23
C SER A 237 -3.53 -2.80 -13.31
N THR A 238 -4.77 -3.25 -13.35
CA THR A 238 -5.29 -4.05 -14.45
C THR A 238 -6.06 -3.11 -15.38
N THR A 239 -5.69 -3.09 -16.62
CA THR A 239 -6.50 -2.51 -17.69
C THR A 239 -7.29 -3.62 -18.35
#